data_6997efee34fe5cd5ec73d01d6e81c348
#
_entry.id   6997efee34fe5cd5ec73d01d6e81c348
#
_cell.length_a   1.000
_cell.length_b   1.000
_cell.length_c   1.000
_cell.angle_alpha   90.00
_cell.angle_beta   90.00
_cell.angle_gamma   90.00
#
_symmetry.space_group_name_H-M   'P 1'
#
loop_
_entity.id
_entity.type
_entity.pdbx_description
1 polymer ?
#
loop_
_entity_poly.entity_id
_entity_poly.type
_entity_poly.pdbx_seq_one_letter_code
_entity_poly.pdbx_strand_id
1 'polypeptide(L)'
;MFVVLASLFMACGTPKDGYVVKGSLKNAGDGYAVISVADHTGASVIADTAEMSGGKFRFEGKTPFVAACSLRVVPEGKEVLDMLIVLENSPIKLQGDWANLERNTGGSFFIRDMKVTGGKNTEVCNLLDEVYFSTRRLPEFKDYERLEKWFASLDENAELTDEVMRKADTLQEIEDRFRELVFGKQLEIMAAHPSSEAAALYLTPMIDGMKLDEFERVFGLFDEAVRNSEMLTDIREELETRQRLAPGRIAPVFSLAQRDGQMLSLA
;
A
#
# COMPACT_ATOMS: atom_id res chain seq x y z
N MET A 1 -6.23 -44.55 38.05
CA MET A 1 -5.42 -43.52 37.37
C MET A 1 -6.34 -42.80 36.39
N PHE A 2 -6.97 -41.71 36.84
CA PHE A 2 -7.91 -40.92 36.04
C PHE A 2 -7.12 -39.88 35.26
N VAL A 3 -7.13 -39.97 33.92
CA VAL A 3 -6.62 -38.95 33.02
C VAL A 3 -7.72 -37.89 32.86
N VAL A 4 -7.55 -36.76 33.48
CA VAL A 4 -8.41 -35.58 33.25
C VAL A 4 -7.96 -34.95 31.92
N LEU A 5 -8.80 -35.14 30.90
CA LEU A 5 -8.65 -34.44 29.62
C LEU A 5 -9.12 -33.00 29.83
N ALA A 6 -8.19 -32.08 30.00
CA ALA A 6 -8.50 -30.64 29.99
C ALA A 6 -8.84 -30.21 28.60
N SER A 7 -10.13 -30.14 28.27
CA SER A 7 -10.65 -29.49 27.10
C SER A 7 -10.42 -27.97 27.22
N LEU A 8 -9.38 -27.47 26.55
CA LEU A 8 -9.21 -26.04 26.36
C LEU A 8 -10.36 -25.53 25.47
N PHE A 9 -11.38 -24.99 26.10
CA PHE A 9 -12.34 -24.13 25.42
C PHE A 9 -11.59 -22.88 24.98
N MET A 10 -11.19 -22.81 23.67
CA MET A 10 -10.79 -21.56 23.09
C MET A 10 -11.99 -20.62 23.11
N ALA A 11 -11.98 -19.69 24.05
CA ALA A 11 -12.90 -18.57 24.07
C ALA A 11 -12.70 -17.77 22.78
N CYS A 12 -13.68 -17.84 21.89
CA CYS A 12 -13.71 -17.12 20.62
C CYS A 12 -14.10 -15.65 20.88
N GLY A 13 -13.34 -14.95 21.73
CA GLY A 13 -13.44 -13.51 21.99
C GLY A 13 -12.41 -12.77 21.17
N THR A 14 -12.83 -11.75 20.43
CA THR A 14 -11.93 -10.75 19.86
C THR A 14 -11.18 -10.09 21.03
N PRO A 15 -9.83 -9.97 20.99
CA PRO A 15 -9.13 -9.19 21.98
C PRO A 15 -9.74 -7.79 22.03
N LYS A 16 -10.08 -7.29 23.22
CA LYS A 16 -10.73 -5.97 23.39
C LYS A 16 -9.87 -4.81 22.88
N ASP A 17 -8.54 -5.02 22.78
CA ASP A 17 -7.54 -3.98 22.51
C ASP A 17 -6.43 -4.45 21.55
N GLY A 18 -6.74 -5.29 20.55
CA GLY A 18 -5.76 -5.81 19.61
C GLY A 18 -6.35 -6.12 18.24
N TYR A 19 -5.50 -6.57 17.32
CA TYR A 19 -5.95 -7.05 16.02
C TYR A 19 -6.28 -8.54 16.02
N VAL A 20 -7.19 -8.93 15.14
CA VAL A 20 -7.43 -10.30 14.73
C VAL A 20 -7.54 -10.34 13.23
N VAL A 21 -6.54 -10.90 12.55
CA VAL A 21 -6.58 -11.11 11.10
C VAL A 21 -7.05 -12.54 10.80
N LYS A 22 -8.15 -12.68 10.09
CA LYS A 22 -8.70 -13.98 9.66
C LYS A 22 -8.72 -14.09 8.15
N GLY A 23 -8.00 -15.07 7.60
CA GLY A 23 -8.07 -15.45 6.20
C GLY A 23 -9.02 -16.61 5.97
N SER A 24 -9.76 -16.57 4.86
CA SER A 24 -10.58 -17.66 4.33
C SER A 24 -10.49 -17.66 2.81
N LEU A 25 -9.55 -18.42 2.28
CA LEU A 25 -9.20 -18.50 0.87
C LEU A 25 -9.65 -19.84 0.32
N LYS A 26 -10.82 -19.87 -0.33
CA LYS A 26 -11.34 -21.10 -0.96
C LYS A 26 -10.31 -21.66 -1.93
N ASN A 27 -10.25 -22.96 -2.05
CA ASN A 27 -9.34 -23.65 -2.96
C ASN A 27 -7.84 -23.40 -2.76
N ALA A 28 -7.42 -22.68 -1.70
CA ALA A 28 -6.00 -22.52 -1.37
C ALA A 28 -5.39 -23.81 -0.84
N GLY A 29 -6.08 -24.57 0.00
CA GLY A 29 -5.58 -25.80 0.63
C GLY A 29 -4.83 -25.50 1.93
N ASP A 30 -3.94 -26.42 2.30
CA ASP A 30 -3.10 -26.31 3.49
C ASP A 30 -1.80 -25.54 3.17
N GLY A 31 -1.09 -25.07 4.18
CA GLY A 31 0.13 -24.30 4.05
C GLY A 31 0.34 -23.38 5.25
N TYR A 32 0.84 -22.17 4.99
CA TYR A 32 1.03 -21.16 6.05
C TYR A 32 0.84 -19.76 5.51
N ALA A 33 0.63 -18.82 6.42
CA ALA A 33 0.62 -17.39 6.13
C ALA A 33 1.61 -16.68 7.04
N VAL A 34 2.19 -15.58 6.56
CA VAL A 34 3.15 -14.75 7.30
C VAL A 34 2.68 -13.30 7.24
N ILE A 35 2.68 -12.62 8.37
CA ILE A 35 2.55 -11.16 8.43
C ILE A 35 3.86 -10.53 8.85
N SER A 36 4.18 -9.37 8.29
CA SER A 36 5.30 -8.56 8.73
C SER A 36 4.98 -7.07 8.63
N VAL A 37 5.39 -6.33 9.66
CA VAL A 37 5.31 -4.87 9.73
C VAL A 37 6.71 -4.35 10.05
N ALA A 38 7.14 -3.36 9.29
CA ALA A 38 8.34 -2.58 9.59
C ALA A 38 7.93 -1.18 10.05
N ASP A 39 8.74 -0.56 10.92
CA ASP A 39 8.64 0.86 11.22
C ASP A 39 9.27 1.72 10.09
N HIS A 40 9.26 3.04 10.25
CA HIS A 40 9.84 3.98 9.29
C HIS A 40 11.36 3.78 9.07
N THR A 41 12.07 3.13 9.98
CA THR A 41 13.51 2.80 9.82
C THR A 41 13.75 1.52 9.05
N GLY A 42 12.68 0.77 8.72
CA GLY A 42 12.73 -0.56 8.11
C GLY A 42 12.99 -1.69 9.13
N ALA A 43 13.02 -1.39 10.44
CA ALA A 43 13.14 -2.41 11.46
C ALA A 43 11.81 -3.17 11.62
N SER A 44 11.87 -4.50 11.66
CA SER A 44 10.68 -5.33 11.86
C SER A 44 10.15 -5.17 13.28
N VAL A 45 8.91 -4.69 13.41
CA VAL A 45 8.19 -4.53 14.69
C VAL A 45 7.16 -5.64 14.91
N ILE A 46 6.67 -6.27 13.85
CA ILE A 46 5.80 -7.44 13.88
C ILE A 46 6.28 -8.42 12.83
N ALA A 47 6.47 -9.68 13.22
CA ALA A 47 6.71 -10.80 12.33
C ALA A 47 6.07 -12.03 12.96
N ASP A 48 5.07 -12.61 12.30
CA ASP A 48 4.33 -13.76 12.81
C ASP A 48 3.97 -14.71 11.68
N THR A 49 3.85 -16.01 12.02
CA THR A 49 3.50 -17.07 11.08
C THR A 49 2.33 -17.88 11.63
N ALA A 50 1.31 -18.06 10.82
CA ALA A 50 0.15 -18.86 11.12
C ALA A 50 0.07 -20.07 10.20
N GLU A 51 -0.24 -21.25 10.75
CA GLU A 51 -0.62 -22.41 9.96
C GLU A 51 -1.93 -22.13 9.21
N MET A 52 -1.99 -22.58 7.97
CA MET A 52 -3.18 -22.50 7.13
C MET A 52 -3.72 -23.91 6.88
N SER A 53 -4.97 -24.15 7.26
CA SER A 53 -5.68 -25.41 6.98
C SER A 53 -6.97 -25.16 6.22
N GLY A 54 -7.12 -25.86 5.12
CA GLY A 54 -8.25 -25.70 4.20
C GLY A 54 -8.43 -24.25 3.71
N GLY A 55 -7.33 -23.51 3.54
CA GLY A 55 -7.32 -22.10 3.15
C GLY A 55 -7.67 -21.12 4.29
N LYS A 56 -7.72 -21.57 5.53
CA LYS A 56 -8.04 -20.74 6.69
C LYS A 56 -6.80 -20.53 7.57
N PHE A 57 -6.56 -19.28 7.96
CA PHE A 57 -5.50 -18.88 8.87
C PHE A 57 -5.97 -17.78 9.81
N ARG A 58 -5.23 -17.57 10.91
CA ARG A 58 -5.57 -16.56 11.93
C ARG A 58 -4.31 -16.03 12.60
N PHE A 59 -4.23 -14.70 12.69
CA PHE A 59 -3.27 -13.99 13.53
C PHE A 59 -4.02 -13.22 14.60
N GLU A 60 -3.40 -13.09 15.76
CA GLU A 60 -3.88 -12.27 16.87
C GLU A 60 -2.71 -11.55 17.51
N GLY A 61 -2.88 -10.28 17.82
CA GLY A 61 -1.83 -9.51 18.47
C GLY A 61 -2.25 -8.08 18.74
N LYS A 62 -1.27 -7.24 18.99
CA LYS A 62 -1.45 -5.82 19.20
C LYS A 62 -0.40 -5.06 18.39
N THR A 63 -0.83 -4.02 17.68
CA THR A 63 0.07 -3.09 17.01
C THR A 63 0.13 -1.77 17.79
N PRO A 64 1.30 -1.13 17.91
CA PRO A 64 1.43 0.17 18.57
C PRO A 64 0.86 1.31 17.70
N PHE A 65 0.77 1.12 16.39
CA PHE A 65 0.30 2.12 15.42
C PHE A 65 -0.45 1.42 14.27
N VAL A 66 -1.19 2.18 13.49
CA VAL A 66 -1.73 1.71 12.19
C VAL A 66 -0.57 1.53 11.23
N ALA A 67 -0.50 0.40 10.54
CA ALA A 67 0.65 0.06 9.71
C ALA A 67 0.28 -0.57 8.36
N ALA A 68 1.08 -0.33 7.34
CA ALA A 68 1.11 -1.17 6.16
C ALA A 68 1.75 -2.51 6.56
N CYS A 69 0.99 -3.59 6.42
CA CYS A 69 1.42 -4.95 6.76
C CYS A 69 1.57 -5.78 5.50
N SER A 70 2.75 -6.36 5.30
CA SER A 70 2.95 -7.38 4.27
C SER A 70 2.31 -8.68 4.75
N LEU A 71 1.39 -9.21 3.96
CA LEU A 71 0.79 -10.53 4.13
C LEU A 71 1.26 -11.43 3.00
N ARG A 72 1.97 -12.49 3.34
CA ARG A 72 2.37 -13.56 2.43
C ARG A 72 1.58 -14.82 2.73
N VAL A 73 0.92 -15.38 1.72
CA VAL A 73 0.21 -16.66 1.83
C VAL A 73 0.90 -17.70 0.95
N VAL A 74 1.30 -18.81 1.57
CA VAL A 74 2.10 -19.88 0.94
C VAL A 74 1.34 -21.20 1.05
N PRO A 75 0.47 -21.53 0.08
CA PRO A 75 -0.17 -22.84 0.05
C PRO A 75 0.81 -23.90 -0.44
N GLU A 76 0.63 -25.13 0.00
CA GLU A 76 1.45 -26.26 -0.44
C GLU A 76 1.26 -26.54 -1.94
N GLY A 77 2.39 -26.57 -2.67
CA GLY A 77 2.41 -26.91 -4.10
C GLY A 77 1.72 -25.90 -5.03
N LYS A 78 1.50 -24.68 -4.58
CA LYS A 78 0.87 -23.60 -5.37
C LYS A 78 1.72 -22.34 -5.35
N GLU A 79 1.32 -21.37 -6.17
CA GLU A 79 1.93 -20.04 -6.22
C GLU A 79 1.80 -19.30 -4.88
N VAL A 80 2.69 -18.36 -4.62
CA VAL A 80 2.68 -17.53 -3.42
C VAL A 80 1.91 -16.25 -3.70
N LEU A 81 1.02 -15.86 -2.79
CA LEU A 81 0.34 -14.58 -2.82
C LEU A 81 1.02 -13.62 -1.82
N ASP A 82 1.55 -12.53 -2.34
CA ASP A 82 2.04 -11.40 -1.55
C ASP A 82 1.09 -10.22 -1.72
N MET A 83 0.63 -9.64 -0.61
CA MET A 83 -0.24 -8.47 -0.62
C MET A 83 0.02 -7.55 0.56
N LEU A 84 -0.36 -6.29 0.43
CA LEU A 84 -0.39 -5.34 1.53
C LEU A 84 -1.80 -5.27 2.11
N ILE A 85 -1.89 -5.23 3.43
CA ILE A 85 -3.10 -4.94 4.18
C ILE A 85 -2.82 -3.84 5.20
N VAL A 86 -3.85 -3.14 5.63
CA VAL A 86 -3.73 -2.22 6.77
C VAL A 86 -3.91 -3.03 8.05
N LEU A 87 -2.92 -3.00 8.93
CA LEU A 87 -3.00 -3.59 10.27
C LEU A 87 -3.32 -2.49 11.29
N GLU A 88 -4.44 -2.65 11.96
CA GLU A 88 -4.91 -1.80 13.05
C GLU A 88 -5.53 -2.66 14.15
N ASN A 89 -5.62 -2.17 15.37
CA ASN A 89 -6.19 -2.93 16.51
C ASN A 89 -7.70 -3.12 16.37
N SER A 90 -8.08 -3.91 15.37
CA SER A 90 -9.46 -4.26 15.02
C SER A 90 -9.54 -5.65 14.38
N PRO A 91 -10.75 -6.23 14.27
CA PRO A 91 -10.96 -7.44 13.50
C PRO A 91 -10.84 -7.16 11.99
N ILE A 92 -9.94 -7.88 11.31
CA ILE A 92 -9.71 -7.80 9.85
C ILE A 92 -10.04 -9.18 9.27
N LYS A 93 -10.79 -9.22 8.18
CA LYS A 93 -11.17 -10.44 7.48
C LYS A 93 -10.73 -10.36 6.02
N LEU A 94 -10.08 -11.42 5.56
CA LEU A 94 -9.72 -11.63 4.17
C LEU A 94 -10.53 -12.79 3.61
N GLN A 95 -11.17 -12.59 2.47
CA GLN A 95 -11.96 -13.60 1.79
C GLN A 95 -11.66 -13.57 0.30
N GLY A 96 -11.41 -14.74 -0.29
CA GLY A 96 -11.13 -14.87 -1.71
C GLY A 96 -11.24 -16.31 -2.18
N ASP A 97 -11.07 -16.53 -3.48
CA ASP A 97 -11.01 -17.84 -4.07
C ASP A 97 -9.71 -17.99 -4.87
N TRP A 98 -8.89 -18.98 -4.50
CA TRP A 98 -7.61 -19.27 -5.18
C TRP A 98 -7.78 -19.65 -6.65
N ALA A 99 -8.97 -20.11 -7.04
CA ALA A 99 -9.30 -20.36 -8.45
C ALA A 99 -9.30 -19.06 -9.30
N ASN A 100 -9.41 -17.89 -8.66
CA ASN A 100 -9.37 -16.57 -9.29
C ASN A 100 -7.99 -15.89 -9.16
N LEU A 101 -6.94 -16.68 -8.87
CA LEU A 101 -5.57 -16.18 -8.82
C LEU A 101 -5.11 -15.79 -10.23
N GLU A 102 -4.62 -14.57 -10.36
CA GLU A 102 -4.10 -14.01 -11.61
C GLU A 102 -2.70 -13.47 -11.40
N ARG A 103 -1.97 -13.34 -12.51
CA ARG A 103 -0.65 -12.71 -12.52
C ARG A 103 -0.74 -11.36 -13.23
N ASN A 104 -0.27 -10.30 -12.58
CA ASN A 104 -0.20 -8.99 -13.20
C ASN A 104 1.01 -8.88 -14.16
N THR A 105 1.10 -7.77 -14.91
CA THR A 105 2.19 -7.50 -15.84
C THR A 105 3.57 -7.41 -15.17
N GLY A 106 3.63 -7.04 -13.89
CA GLY A 106 4.84 -7.01 -13.08
C GLY A 106 5.25 -8.37 -12.48
N GLY A 107 4.51 -9.43 -12.80
CA GLY A 107 4.82 -10.80 -12.39
C GLY A 107 4.29 -11.21 -11.01
N SER A 108 3.66 -10.30 -10.26
CA SER A 108 3.06 -10.58 -8.96
C SER A 108 1.68 -11.23 -9.10
N PHE A 109 1.35 -12.10 -8.15
CA PHE A 109 0.04 -12.74 -8.10
C PHE A 109 -0.96 -11.92 -7.28
N PHE A 110 -2.22 -11.95 -7.69
CA PHE A 110 -3.34 -11.35 -6.95
C PHE A 110 -4.61 -12.19 -7.15
N ILE A 111 -5.56 -12.09 -6.22
CA ILE A 111 -6.88 -12.72 -6.36
C ILE A 111 -7.87 -11.63 -6.75
N ARG A 112 -8.50 -11.77 -7.92
CA ARG A 112 -9.40 -10.78 -8.53
C ARG A 112 -10.51 -10.31 -7.59
N ASP A 113 -11.12 -11.24 -6.85
CA ASP A 113 -12.27 -10.98 -5.98
C ASP A 113 -11.88 -11.01 -4.50
N MET A 114 -10.62 -10.64 -4.16
CA MET A 114 -10.19 -10.53 -2.79
C MET A 114 -10.99 -9.44 -2.07
N LYS A 115 -11.55 -9.80 -0.93
CA LYS A 115 -12.25 -8.86 -0.03
C LYS A 115 -11.48 -8.77 1.27
N VAL A 116 -11.06 -7.57 1.62
CA VAL A 116 -10.50 -7.24 2.92
C VAL A 116 -11.51 -6.35 3.63
N THR A 117 -11.96 -6.73 4.81
CA THR A 117 -13.02 -6.00 5.55
C THR A 117 -12.68 -5.91 7.02
N GLY A 118 -13.24 -4.93 7.70
CA GLY A 118 -13.06 -4.68 9.13
C GLY A 118 -11.93 -3.70 9.41
N GLY A 119 -12.19 -2.82 10.39
CA GLY A 119 -11.32 -1.69 10.68
C GLY A 119 -11.64 -0.46 9.83
N LYS A 120 -11.58 0.71 10.47
CA LYS A 120 -11.92 1.98 9.80
C LYS A 120 -10.93 2.34 8.69
N ASN A 121 -9.64 2.04 8.90
CA ASN A 121 -8.61 2.33 7.91
C ASN A 121 -8.69 1.37 6.71
N THR A 122 -8.99 0.10 6.94
CA THR A 122 -9.26 -0.88 5.86
C THR A 122 -10.45 -0.42 4.99
N GLU A 123 -11.53 0.07 5.61
CA GLU A 123 -12.71 0.56 4.88
C GLU A 123 -12.36 1.77 3.99
N VAL A 124 -11.56 2.70 4.50
CA VAL A 124 -11.13 3.87 3.70
C VAL A 124 -10.21 3.45 2.56
N CYS A 125 -9.27 2.51 2.78
CA CYS A 125 -8.46 1.95 1.69
C CYS A 125 -9.31 1.34 0.59
N ASN A 126 -10.34 0.55 0.95
CA ASN A 126 -11.24 -0.03 -0.05
C ASN A 126 -11.97 1.03 -0.88
N LEU A 127 -12.34 2.17 -0.28
CA LEU A 127 -12.93 3.29 -1.02
C LEU A 127 -11.93 3.90 -2.00
N LEU A 128 -10.68 4.09 -1.57
CA LEU A 128 -9.61 4.65 -2.40
C LEU A 128 -9.23 3.72 -3.56
N ASP A 129 -9.18 2.40 -3.30
CA ASP A 129 -8.95 1.38 -4.33
C ASP A 129 -10.11 1.31 -5.33
N GLU A 130 -11.35 1.36 -4.86
CA GLU A 130 -12.52 1.34 -5.76
C GLU A 130 -12.53 2.54 -6.72
N VAL A 131 -12.03 3.70 -6.30
CA VAL A 131 -11.84 4.85 -7.21
C VAL A 131 -10.97 4.46 -8.41
N TYR A 132 -9.84 3.80 -8.16
CA TYR A 132 -8.94 3.36 -9.23
C TYR A 132 -9.63 2.38 -10.18
N PHE A 133 -10.23 1.31 -9.62
CA PHE A 133 -10.87 0.27 -10.42
C PHE A 133 -12.14 0.76 -11.15
N SER A 134 -12.97 1.58 -10.50
CA SER A 134 -14.17 2.13 -11.14
C SER A 134 -13.83 3.11 -12.25
N THR A 135 -12.82 3.95 -12.06
CA THR A 135 -12.36 4.89 -13.09
C THR A 135 -11.79 4.13 -14.29
N ARG A 136 -11.01 3.07 -14.07
CA ARG A 136 -10.44 2.25 -15.15
C ARG A 136 -11.51 1.57 -16.02
N ARG A 137 -12.70 1.31 -15.46
CA ARG A 137 -13.85 0.72 -16.19
C ARG A 137 -14.67 1.72 -17.01
N LEU A 138 -14.37 3.02 -16.91
CA LEU A 138 -15.08 4.03 -17.71
C LEU A 138 -14.80 3.85 -19.20
N PRO A 139 -15.80 4.08 -20.07
CA PRO A 139 -15.65 3.88 -21.52
C PRO A 139 -14.49 4.65 -22.16
N GLU A 140 -14.13 5.80 -21.61
CA GLU A 140 -13.06 6.66 -22.08
C GLU A 140 -11.66 6.05 -21.86
N PHE A 141 -11.51 5.10 -20.91
CA PHE A 141 -10.26 4.40 -20.62
C PHE A 141 -10.20 2.98 -21.21
N LYS A 142 -11.14 2.59 -22.07
CA LYS A 142 -11.16 1.26 -22.70
C LYS A 142 -9.88 0.94 -23.49
N ASP A 143 -9.23 1.96 -24.05
CA ASP A 143 -8.02 1.82 -24.84
C ASP A 143 -6.74 1.74 -23.99
N TYR A 144 -6.82 2.11 -22.73
CA TYR A 144 -5.70 2.09 -21.79
C TYR A 144 -5.12 0.68 -21.66
N GLU A 145 -5.92 -0.29 -21.25
CA GLU A 145 -5.48 -1.68 -21.09
C GLU A 145 -4.96 -2.30 -22.41
N ARG A 146 -5.59 -1.93 -23.55
CA ARG A 146 -5.15 -2.40 -24.85
C ARG A 146 -3.75 -1.87 -25.21
N LEU A 147 -3.47 -0.60 -24.93
CA LEU A 147 -2.17 0.00 -25.18
C LEU A 147 -1.11 -0.54 -24.23
N GLU A 148 -1.41 -0.66 -22.93
CA GLU A 148 -0.50 -1.29 -21.96
C GLU A 148 -0.08 -2.70 -22.39
N LYS A 149 -1.05 -3.55 -22.77
CA LYS A 149 -0.77 -4.91 -23.26
C LYS A 149 0.05 -4.90 -24.55
N TRP A 150 -0.21 -3.96 -25.42
CA TRP A 150 0.57 -3.82 -26.65
C TRP A 150 2.02 -3.43 -26.35
N PHE A 151 2.27 -2.45 -25.47
CA PHE A 151 3.62 -2.07 -25.05
C PHE A 151 4.33 -3.21 -24.32
N ALA A 152 3.63 -3.93 -23.43
CA ALA A 152 4.18 -5.09 -22.72
C ALA A 152 4.54 -6.26 -23.68
N SER A 153 4.00 -6.29 -24.90
CA SER A 153 4.30 -7.30 -25.91
C SER A 153 5.48 -6.95 -26.81
N LEU A 154 6.02 -5.72 -26.73
CA LEU A 154 7.17 -5.32 -27.50
C LEU A 154 8.44 -5.99 -26.96
N ASP A 155 9.38 -6.27 -27.86
CA ASP A 155 10.74 -6.69 -27.49
C ASP A 155 11.46 -5.53 -26.75
N GLU A 156 12.31 -5.86 -25.78
CA GLU A 156 13.09 -4.85 -25.02
C GLU A 156 13.97 -3.97 -25.93
N ASN A 157 14.34 -4.47 -27.11
CA ASN A 157 15.12 -3.76 -28.11
C ASN A 157 14.28 -3.32 -29.31
N ALA A 158 12.94 -3.24 -29.16
CA ALA A 158 12.05 -2.83 -30.23
C ALA A 158 12.47 -1.44 -30.77
N GLU A 159 12.52 -1.30 -32.09
CA GLU A 159 12.84 -0.03 -32.73
C GLU A 159 11.77 1.03 -32.43
N LEU A 160 12.20 2.24 -32.07
CA LEU A 160 11.32 3.38 -31.81
C LEU A 160 10.79 3.96 -33.14
N THR A 161 9.87 3.23 -33.76
CA THR A 161 9.21 3.69 -34.98
C THR A 161 8.22 4.82 -34.71
N ASP A 162 7.84 5.58 -35.75
CA ASP A 162 6.80 6.61 -35.66
C ASP A 162 5.46 6.05 -35.09
N GLU A 163 5.17 4.79 -35.32
CA GLU A 163 3.98 4.13 -34.78
C GLU A 163 4.11 3.91 -33.27
N VAL A 164 5.27 3.42 -32.82
CA VAL A 164 5.57 3.24 -31.37
C VAL A 164 5.47 4.57 -30.64
N MET A 165 6.10 5.62 -31.19
CA MET A 165 6.07 6.95 -30.58
C MET A 165 4.64 7.52 -30.48
N ARG A 166 3.85 7.46 -31.56
CA ARG A 166 2.45 7.94 -31.52
C ARG A 166 1.59 7.18 -30.50
N LYS A 167 1.80 5.86 -30.37
CA LYS A 167 1.08 5.08 -29.35
C LYS A 167 1.54 5.42 -27.93
N ALA A 168 2.83 5.72 -27.75
CA ALA A 168 3.35 6.17 -26.46
C ALA A 168 2.75 7.52 -26.07
N ASP A 169 2.70 8.49 -26.98
CA ASP A 169 2.06 9.78 -26.74
C ASP A 169 0.58 9.59 -26.36
N THR A 170 -0.14 8.75 -27.11
CA THR A 170 -1.55 8.44 -26.81
C THR A 170 -1.71 7.78 -25.44
N LEU A 171 -0.83 6.84 -25.08
CA LEU A 171 -0.87 6.19 -23.76
C LEU A 171 -0.61 7.21 -22.66
N GLN A 172 0.39 8.08 -22.84
CA GLN A 172 0.73 9.14 -21.88
C GLN A 172 -0.45 10.09 -21.64
N GLU A 173 -1.14 10.54 -22.71
CA GLU A 173 -2.32 11.40 -22.58
C GLU A 173 -3.46 10.72 -21.80
N ILE A 174 -3.67 9.42 -22.07
CA ILE A 174 -4.68 8.63 -21.32
C ILE A 174 -4.28 8.48 -19.86
N GLU A 175 -3.02 8.20 -19.58
CA GLU A 175 -2.49 8.05 -18.22
C GLU A 175 -2.57 9.35 -17.41
N ASP A 176 -2.24 10.48 -18.01
CA ASP A 176 -2.31 11.79 -17.36
C ASP A 176 -3.75 12.11 -16.96
N ARG A 177 -4.69 11.93 -17.88
CA ARG A 177 -6.11 12.13 -17.61
C ARG A 177 -6.66 11.16 -16.59
N PHE A 178 -6.24 9.89 -16.65
CA PHE A 178 -6.63 8.88 -15.68
C PHE A 178 -6.13 9.22 -14.28
N ARG A 179 -4.84 9.59 -14.16
CA ARG A 179 -4.25 10.02 -12.87
C ARG A 179 -4.95 11.23 -12.28
N GLU A 180 -5.21 12.25 -13.09
CA GLU A 180 -5.91 13.46 -12.65
C GLU A 180 -7.31 13.13 -12.08
N LEU A 181 -8.08 12.29 -12.79
CA LEU A 181 -9.44 11.91 -12.37
C LEU A 181 -9.42 11.04 -11.11
N VAL A 182 -8.51 10.04 -11.03
CA VAL A 182 -8.35 9.20 -9.85
C VAL A 182 -7.92 10.05 -8.65
N PHE A 183 -6.90 10.88 -8.81
CA PHE A 183 -6.39 11.72 -7.74
C PHE A 183 -7.44 12.70 -7.21
N GLY A 184 -8.18 13.37 -8.11
CA GLY A 184 -9.25 14.27 -7.68
C GLY A 184 -10.29 13.58 -6.80
N LYS A 185 -10.78 12.41 -7.20
CA LYS A 185 -11.74 11.62 -6.42
C LYS A 185 -11.15 11.08 -5.11
N GLN A 186 -9.87 10.66 -5.13
CA GLN A 186 -9.20 10.21 -3.91
C GLN A 186 -9.04 11.35 -2.90
N LEU A 187 -8.75 12.57 -3.35
CA LEU A 187 -8.70 13.74 -2.47
C LEU A 187 -10.04 14.03 -1.79
N GLU A 188 -11.17 13.83 -2.48
CA GLU A 188 -12.51 13.96 -1.88
C GLU A 188 -12.71 12.94 -0.74
N ILE A 189 -12.27 11.69 -0.94
CA ILE A 189 -12.33 10.64 0.10
C ILE A 189 -11.41 10.98 1.26
N MET A 190 -10.17 11.41 1.00
CA MET A 190 -9.22 11.82 2.04
C MET A 190 -9.79 12.96 2.89
N ALA A 191 -10.37 13.98 2.25
CA ALA A 191 -11.01 15.10 2.94
C ALA A 191 -12.21 14.68 3.79
N ALA A 192 -12.95 13.65 3.38
CA ALA A 192 -14.05 13.09 4.15
C ALA A 192 -13.59 12.18 5.32
N HIS A 193 -12.33 11.74 5.31
CA HIS A 193 -11.74 10.83 6.31
C HIS A 193 -10.44 11.38 6.93
N PRO A 194 -10.46 12.59 7.52
CA PRO A 194 -9.24 13.26 8.02
C PRO A 194 -8.53 12.50 9.14
N SER A 195 -9.24 11.60 9.83
CA SER A 195 -8.69 10.77 10.92
C SER A 195 -8.18 9.39 10.45
N SER A 196 -8.02 9.16 9.13
CA SER A 196 -7.51 7.90 8.59
C SER A 196 -6.01 8.02 8.28
N GLU A 197 -5.19 7.31 9.03
CA GLU A 197 -3.74 7.21 8.77
C GLU A 197 -3.46 6.50 7.45
N ALA A 198 -4.24 5.47 7.14
CA ALA A 198 -4.09 4.73 5.90
C ALA A 198 -4.42 5.58 4.67
N ALA A 199 -5.43 6.49 4.75
CA ALA A 199 -5.72 7.43 3.68
C ALA A 199 -4.54 8.38 3.42
N ALA A 200 -3.85 8.82 4.48
CA ALA A 200 -2.69 9.68 4.34
C ALA A 200 -1.51 8.97 3.67
N LEU A 201 -1.35 7.66 3.83
CA LEU A 201 -0.33 6.88 3.14
C LEU A 201 -0.52 6.82 1.61
N TYR A 202 -1.75 6.97 1.12
CA TYR A 202 -1.99 7.07 -0.33
C TYR A 202 -1.36 8.30 -0.97
N LEU A 203 -0.87 9.26 -0.19
CA LEU A 203 -0.08 10.38 -0.70
C LEU A 203 1.33 9.95 -1.14
N THR A 204 1.91 8.93 -0.52
CA THR A 204 3.31 8.53 -0.73
C THR A 204 3.71 8.45 -2.21
N PRO A 205 2.99 7.75 -3.10
CA PRO A 205 3.35 7.68 -4.51
C PRO A 205 3.10 8.97 -5.30
N MET A 206 2.45 9.95 -4.71
CA MET A 206 2.04 11.20 -5.39
C MET A 206 2.94 12.38 -5.02
N ILE A 207 3.64 12.30 -3.88
CA ILE A 207 4.40 13.42 -3.29
C ILE A 207 5.47 13.94 -4.25
N ASP A 208 6.16 13.06 -4.97
CA ASP A 208 7.26 13.45 -5.86
C ASP A 208 6.82 14.41 -6.97
N GLY A 209 5.60 14.26 -7.46
CA GLY A 209 5.00 15.11 -8.49
C GLY A 209 4.37 16.40 -7.98
N MET A 210 4.16 16.54 -6.66
CA MET A 210 3.47 17.69 -6.07
C MET A 210 4.40 18.90 -5.90
N LYS A 211 3.87 20.09 -6.13
CA LYS A 211 4.49 21.33 -5.67
C LYS A 211 4.32 21.45 -4.15
N LEU A 212 5.20 22.25 -3.52
CA LEU A 212 5.19 22.41 -2.06
C LEU A 212 3.84 22.90 -1.52
N ASP A 213 3.25 23.91 -2.13
CA ASP A 213 1.96 24.48 -1.75
C ASP A 213 0.79 23.47 -1.87
N GLU A 214 0.84 22.64 -2.89
CA GLU A 214 -0.12 21.54 -3.06
C GLU A 214 0.08 20.45 -2.00
N PHE A 215 1.34 20.07 -1.74
CA PHE A 215 1.65 19.07 -0.72
C PHE A 215 1.19 19.56 0.67
N GLU A 216 1.49 20.81 1.05
CA GLU A 216 1.03 21.43 2.29
C GLU A 216 -0.50 21.39 2.41
N ARG A 217 -1.19 21.77 1.34
CA ARG A 217 -2.65 21.77 1.29
C ARG A 217 -3.23 20.36 1.45
N VAL A 218 -2.69 19.37 0.74
CA VAL A 218 -3.22 18.01 0.74
C VAL A 218 -2.90 17.30 2.06
N PHE A 219 -1.66 17.43 2.58
CA PHE A 219 -1.30 16.88 3.88
C PHE A 219 -2.07 17.57 5.02
N GLY A 220 -2.41 18.84 4.84
CA GLY A 220 -3.26 19.61 5.75
C GLY A 220 -4.72 19.16 5.84
N LEU A 221 -5.19 18.26 4.94
CA LEU A 221 -6.53 17.68 5.03
C LEU A 221 -6.68 16.75 6.25
N PHE A 222 -5.58 16.19 6.74
CA PHE A 222 -5.59 15.22 7.83
C PHE A 222 -5.51 15.88 9.20
N ASP A 223 -6.12 15.22 10.19
CA ASP A 223 -6.07 15.63 11.59
C ASP A 223 -4.61 15.70 12.10
N GLU A 224 -4.36 16.55 13.09
CA GLU A 224 -3.04 16.70 13.68
C GLU A 224 -2.50 15.38 14.24
N ALA A 225 -3.36 14.58 14.86
CA ALA A 225 -3.00 13.25 15.37
C ALA A 225 -2.50 12.31 14.25
N VAL A 226 -3.14 12.35 13.07
CA VAL A 226 -2.74 11.58 11.90
C VAL A 226 -1.41 12.09 11.36
N ARG A 227 -1.27 13.40 11.15
CA ARG A 227 -0.03 13.99 10.63
C ARG A 227 1.18 13.75 11.52
N ASN A 228 0.97 13.57 12.83
CA ASN A 228 2.02 13.29 13.81
C ASN A 228 2.19 11.78 14.10
N SER A 229 1.47 10.90 13.42
CA SER A 229 1.59 9.47 13.63
C SER A 229 2.95 8.93 13.16
N GLU A 230 3.39 7.84 13.75
CA GLU A 230 4.62 7.11 13.40
C GLU A 230 4.63 6.69 11.93
N MET A 231 3.48 6.25 11.44
CA MET A 231 3.30 5.78 10.07
C MET A 231 3.60 6.85 9.00
N LEU A 232 3.48 8.14 9.34
CA LEU A 232 3.66 9.25 8.42
C LEU A 232 4.95 10.03 8.66
N THR A 233 5.90 9.45 9.38
CA THR A 233 7.19 10.10 9.68
C THR A 233 7.92 10.53 8.41
N ASP A 234 8.05 9.64 7.43
CA ASP A 234 8.76 9.93 6.17
C ASP A 234 8.07 11.03 5.36
N ILE A 235 6.73 11.03 5.31
CA ILE A 235 5.94 12.08 4.63
C ILE A 235 6.16 13.44 5.29
N ARG A 236 6.18 13.47 6.63
CA ARG A 236 6.40 14.68 7.41
C ARG A 236 7.81 15.23 7.22
N GLU A 237 8.82 14.37 7.27
CA GLU A 237 10.23 14.74 7.06
C GLU A 237 10.47 15.26 5.64
N GLU A 238 9.82 14.67 4.64
CA GLU A 238 9.88 15.15 3.26
C GLU A 238 9.26 16.55 3.13
N LEU A 239 8.09 16.78 3.74
CA LEU A 239 7.46 18.11 3.76
C LEU A 239 8.35 19.16 4.42
N GLU A 240 8.90 18.86 5.59
CA GLU A 240 9.83 19.75 6.32
C GLU A 240 11.09 20.05 5.50
N THR A 241 11.59 19.04 4.79
CA THR A 241 12.75 19.20 3.90
C THR A 241 12.45 20.13 2.74
N ARG A 242 11.31 19.97 2.07
CA ARG A 242 10.88 20.87 0.98
C ARG A 242 10.64 22.29 1.48
N GLN A 243 10.03 22.46 2.66
CA GLN A 243 9.84 23.77 3.30
C GLN A 243 11.16 24.47 3.58
N ARG A 244 12.15 23.73 4.10
CA ARG A 244 13.48 24.24 4.39
C ARG A 244 14.25 24.67 3.13
N LEU A 245 14.04 23.94 2.03
CA LEU A 245 14.71 24.18 0.74
C LEU A 245 13.91 25.10 -0.20
N ALA A 246 12.76 25.60 0.22
CA ALA A 246 11.90 26.46 -0.60
C ALA A 246 12.61 27.75 -1.03
N PRO A 247 12.31 28.29 -2.23
CA PRO A 247 12.86 29.57 -2.70
C PRO A 247 12.66 30.68 -1.66
N GLY A 248 13.71 31.45 -1.43
CA GLY A 248 13.72 32.54 -0.43
C GLY A 248 14.09 32.12 0.99
N ARG A 249 14.36 30.84 1.24
CA ARG A 249 14.92 30.35 2.49
C ARG A 249 16.44 30.43 2.47
N ILE A 250 17.03 30.56 3.66
CA ILE A 250 18.49 30.50 3.81
C ILE A 250 18.93 29.07 3.49
N ALA A 251 19.87 28.92 2.55
CA ALA A 251 20.41 27.62 2.18
C ALA A 251 21.05 26.95 3.43
N PRO A 252 20.83 25.64 3.62
CA PRO A 252 21.48 24.90 4.70
C PRO A 252 23.01 25.01 4.56
N VAL A 253 23.68 25.30 5.65
CA VAL A 253 25.16 25.28 5.69
C VAL A 253 25.61 23.83 5.58
N PHE A 254 26.46 23.54 4.61
CA PHE A 254 27.10 22.23 4.51
C PHE A 254 28.60 22.36 4.30
N SER A 255 29.34 21.38 4.71
CA SER A 255 30.78 21.27 4.49
C SER A 255 31.10 19.95 3.80
N LEU A 256 31.84 20.00 2.71
CA LEU A 256 32.29 18.84 1.95
C LEU A 256 33.81 18.80 1.90
N ALA A 257 34.38 17.63 2.09
CA ALA A 257 35.82 17.42 1.89
C ALA A 257 36.13 17.45 0.38
N GLN A 258 37.06 18.33 -0.01
CA GLN A 258 37.61 18.36 -1.37
C GLN A 258 38.58 17.17 -1.57
N ARG A 259 38.96 16.97 -2.82
CA ARG A 259 39.86 15.87 -3.18
C ARG A 259 41.28 16.01 -2.58
N ASP A 260 41.67 17.21 -2.19
CA ASP A 260 42.92 17.56 -1.50
C ASP A 260 42.81 17.53 0.04
N GLY A 261 41.64 17.13 0.58
CA GLY A 261 41.38 17.07 2.02
C GLY A 261 40.96 18.37 2.65
N GLN A 262 40.88 19.48 1.91
CA GLN A 262 40.37 20.75 2.44
C GLN A 262 38.84 20.69 2.54
N MET A 263 38.26 21.35 3.54
CA MET A 263 36.81 21.48 3.70
C MET A 263 36.30 22.67 2.92
N LEU A 264 35.38 22.43 1.99
CA LEU A 264 34.59 23.48 1.34
C LEU A 264 33.29 23.63 2.14
N SER A 265 33.03 24.81 2.63
CA SER A 265 31.81 25.16 3.34
C SER A 265 30.98 26.15 2.52
N LEU A 266 29.67 25.91 2.42
CA LEU A 266 28.73 26.92 1.99
C LEU A 266 28.35 27.75 3.23
N ALA A 267 28.71 29.01 3.28
CA ALA A 267 28.39 29.93 4.36
C ALA A 267 27.40 31.00 3.85
#